data_c89d5dc01917bdd55e688770214f3641
#
_entry.id   c89d5dc01917bdd55e688770214f3641
#
_cell.length_a   1.000
_cell.length_b   1.000
_cell.length_c   1.000
_cell.angle_alpha   90.00
_cell.angle_beta   90.00
_cell.angle_gamma   90.00
#
_symmetry.space_group_name_H-M   'P 1'
#
loop_
_entity.id
_entity.type
_entity.pdbx_description
1 polymer ?
#
loop_
_entity_poly.entity_id
_entity_poly.type
_entity_poly.pdbx_seq_one_letter_code
_entity_poly.pdbx_strand_id
1 'polypeptide(L)'
;MKKMGLVVMCLLVILLGGCSLSLSNDSYLRVHIRANSNSAQDQSIKYEVKNLCVEYLSEYVVDCKSKQDVINVLNQKNEQLTSLINEYLLSKGFCYGCNISINNEFFPTRTYGDLTLKQDYYDALIINLGSGKGDNWWCVVYPALCFNNNTNVVYKSKIKEILSKI
;
A
#
# COMPACT_ATOMS: atom_id res chain seq x y z
N MET A 1 19.43 -2.55 -54.34
CA MET A 1 19.99 -1.91 -53.13
C MET A 1 18.97 -1.02 -52.38
N LYS A 2 18.13 -0.19 -53.01
CA LYS A 2 17.12 0.67 -52.32
C LYS A 2 16.02 -0.10 -51.57
N LYS A 3 15.60 -1.27 -52.07
CA LYS A 3 14.55 -2.08 -51.42
C LYS A 3 15.04 -2.80 -50.14
N MET A 4 16.33 -3.15 -50.07
CA MET A 4 16.94 -3.81 -48.91
C MET A 4 17.10 -2.84 -47.73
N GLY A 5 17.40 -1.56 -48.00
CA GLY A 5 17.47 -0.53 -46.95
C GLY A 5 16.11 -0.23 -46.28
N LEU A 6 15.02 -0.28 -47.07
CA LEU A 6 13.68 -0.05 -46.53
C LEU A 6 13.22 -1.17 -45.57
N VAL A 7 13.55 -2.43 -45.93
CA VAL A 7 13.22 -3.60 -45.05
C VAL A 7 14.03 -3.56 -43.76
N VAL A 8 15.30 -3.20 -43.78
CA VAL A 8 16.14 -3.05 -42.58
C VAL A 8 15.64 -1.91 -41.71
N MET A 9 15.21 -0.79 -42.30
CA MET A 9 14.64 0.34 -41.56
C MET A 9 13.29 -0.01 -40.90
N CYS A 10 12.42 -0.77 -41.54
CA CYS A 10 11.17 -1.26 -40.97
C CYS A 10 11.41 -2.25 -39.81
N LEU A 11 12.40 -3.13 -39.91
CA LEU A 11 12.78 -4.05 -38.83
C LEU A 11 13.37 -3.32 -37.63
N LEU A 12 14.12 -2.22 -37.82
CA LEU A 12 14.65 -1.41 -36.72
C LEU A 12 13.54 -0.67 -35.96
N VAL A 13 12.51 -0.20 -36.66
CA VAL A 13 11.36 0.48 -36.02
C VAL A 13 10.53 -0.48 -35.17
N ILE A 14 10.42 -1.75 -35.58
CA ILE A 14 9.72 -2.78 -34.80
C ILE A 14 10.50 -3.14 -33.51
N LEU A 15 11.84 -3.10 -33.57
CA LEU A 15 12.71 -3.37 -32.41
C LEU A 15 12.72 -2.22 -31.37
N LEU A 16 12.34 -1.00 -31.77
CA LEU A 16 12.23 0.17 -30.88
C LEU A 16 10.83 0.39 -30.34
N GLY A 17 9.85 -0.38 -30.76
CA GLY A 17 8.50 -0.44 -30.17
C GLY A 17 8.58 -1.11 -28.81
N GLY A 18 9.04 -0.35 -27.79
CA GLY A 18 9.02 -0.79 -26.41
C GLY A 18 7.60 -1.20 -26.03
N CYS A 19 7.37 -2.49 -25.85
CA CYS A 19 6.14 -3.02 -25.31
C CYS A 19 6.06 -2.54 -23.85
N SER A 20 5.45 -1.39 -23.62
CA SER A 20 5.04 -0.97 -22.27
C SER A 20 4.01 -1.98 -21.81
N LEU A 21 4.42 -2.97 -21.01
CA LEU A 21 3.53 -3.85 -20.27
C LEU A 21 2.74 -2.96 -19.29
N SER A 22 1.60 -2.45 -19.74
CA SER A 22 0.62 -1.84 -18.85
C SER A 22 0.02 -2.96 -18.03
N LEU A 23 0.41 -3.05 -16.74
CA LEU A 23 -0.25 -3.93 -15.80
C LEU A 23 -1.73 -3.52 -15.72
N SER A 24 -2.63 -4.50 -15.82
CA SER A 24 -4.06 -4.27 -15.61
C SER A 24 -4.31 -3.80 -14.17
N ASN A 25 -5.42 -3.09 -13.92
CA ASN A 25 -5.80 -2.67 -12.56
C ASN A 25 -5.91 -3.86 -11.60
N ASP A 26 -6.28 -5.03 -12.10
CA ASP A 26 -6.32 -6.29 -11.34
C ASP A 26 -4.96 -6.74 -10.80
N SER A 27 -3.86 -6.23 -11.37
CA SER A 27 -2.51 -6.58 -10.92
C SER A 27 -2.10 -5.87 -9.64
N TYR A 28 -2.84 -4.84 -9.21
CA TYR A 28 -2.50 -4.03 -8.04
C TYR A 28 -3.37 -4.39 -6.84
N LEU A 29 -2.75 -4.41 -5.66
CA LEU A 29 -3.43 -4.36 -4.37
C LEU A 29 -3.11 -3.02 -3.72
N ARG A 30 -4.12 -2.25 -3.41
CA ARG A 30 -3.95 -0.92 -2.83
C ARG A 30 -4.13 -0.92 -1.31
N VAL A 31 -3.80 0.19 -0.66
CA VAL A 31 -4.11 0.42 0.74
C VAL A 31 -4.78 1.79 0.89
N HIS A 32 -5.78 1.83 1.76
CA HIS A 32 -6.54 3.01 2.09
C HIS A 32 -6.65 3.14 3.61
N ILE A 33 -6.10 4.19 4.19
CA ILE A 33 -6.24 4.50 5.61
C ILE A 33 -7.07 5.78 5.76
N ARG A 34 -8.18 5.70 6.50
CA ARG A 34 -9.07 6.82 6.78
C ARG A 34 -8.90 7.26 8.22
N ALA A 35 -8.70 8.56 8.43
CA ALA A 35 -8.68 9.13 9.76
C ALA A 35 -10.09 9.16 10.37
N ASN A 36 -10.19 9.20 11.69
CA ASN A 36 -11.45 9.38 12.38
C ASN A 36 -12.13 10.71 12.00
N SER A 37 -11.36 11.81 11.97
CA SER A 37 -11.82 13.15 11.56
C SER A 37 -10.70 13.96 10.91
N ASN A 38 -10.99 15.22 10.54
CA ASN A 38 -10.01 16.17 10.01
C ASN A 38 -9.34 17.04 11.10
N SER A 39 -9.48 16.68 12.39
CA SER A 39 -8.68 17.31 13.44
C SER A 39 -7.19 17.06 13.22
N ALA A 40 -6.35 18.00 13.65
CA ALA A 40 -4.89 17.85 13.53
C ALA A 40 -4.38 16.59 14.25
N GLN A 41 -5.00 16.21 15.37
CA GLN A 41 -4.65 15.00 16.13
C GLN A 41 -5.00 13.74 15.35
N ASP A 42 -6.22 13.63 14.79
CA ASP A 42 -6.65 12.49 14.00
C ASP A 42 -5.85 12.35 12.69
N GLN A 43 -5.46 13.47 12.09
CA GLN A 43 -4.60 13.43 10.90
C GLN A 43 -3.17 13.01 11.25
N SER A 44 -2.61 13.47 12.39
CA SER A 44 -1.29 13.05 12.86
C SER A 44 -1.24 11.56 13.14
N ILE A 45 -2.18 11.05 13.96
CA ILE A 45 -2.20 9.64 14.33
C ILE A 45 -2.40 8.72 13.11
N LYS A 46 -3.16 9.13 12.10
CA LYS A 46 -3.28 8.39 10.83
C LYS A 46 -1.93 8.13 10.19
N TYR A 47 -1.03 9.11 10.17
CA TYR A 47 0.32 8.93 9.60
C TYR A 47 1.21 8.06 10.50
N GLU A 48 1.03 8.12 11.82
CA GLU A 48 1.73 7.22 12.74
C GLU A 48 1.27 5.77 12.55
N VAL A 49 -0.05 5.54 12.46
CA VAL A 49 -0.63 4.22 12.14
C VAL A 49 -0.19 3.74 10.76
N LYS A 50 -0.14 4.62 9.76
CA LYS A 50 0.42 4.28 8.45
C LYS A 50 1.85 3.74 8.58
N ASN A 51 2.71 4.41 9.34
CA ASN A 51 4.09 3.96 9.54
C ASN A 51 4.14 2.60 10.25
N LEU A 52 3.31 2.41 11.28
CA LEU A 52 3.18 1.15 12.01
C LEU A 52 2.75 -0.01 11.08
N CYS A 53 1.75 0.22 10.23
CA CYS A 53 1.29 -0.76 9.25
C CYS A 53 2.38 -1.12 8.24
N VAL A 54 3.07 -0.12 7.69
CA VAL A 54 4.16 -0.34 6.72
C VAL A 54 5.27 -1.17 7.37
N GLU A 55 5.68 -0.81 8.58
CA GLU A 55 6.74 -1.52 9.29
C GLU A 55 6.34 -2.97 9.58
N TYR A 56 5.16 -3.19 10.16
CA TYR A 56 4.66 -4.52 10.51
C TYR A 56 4.48 -5.43 9.29
N LEU A 57 3.85 -4.92 8.23
CA LEU A 57 3.50 -5.73 7.06
C LEU A 57 4.67 -5.96 6.11
N SER A 58 5.66 -5.06 6.06
CA SER A 58 6.79 -5.18 5.12
C SER A 58 7.54 -6.50 5.23
N GLU A 59 7.66 -7.04 6.44
CA GLU A 59 8.34 -8.32 6.69
C GLU A 59 7.62 -9.52 6.02
N TYR A 60 6.32 -9.38 5.79
CA TYR A 60 5.49 -10.46 5.26
C TYR A 60 5.17 -10.30 3.77
N VAL A 61 5.11 -9.06 3.26
CA VAL A 61 4.66 -8.81 1.88
C VAL A 61 5.80 -8.68 0.88
N VAL A 62 7.03 -8.42 1.34
CA VAL A 62 8.18 -8.17 0.47
C VAL A 62 8.54 -9.38 -0.40
N ASP A 63 8.37 -10.59 0.12
CA ASP A 63 8.70 -11.83 -0.56
C ASP A 63 7.52 -12.44 -1.33
N CYS A 64 6.34 -11.84 -1.27
CA CYS A 64 5.16 -12.29 -1.99
C CYS A 64 5.32 -12.11 -3.49
N LYS A 65 4.98 -13.14 -4.26
CA LYS A 65 5.18 -13.17 -5.72
C LYS A 65 3.92 -12.82 -6.51
N SER A 66 2.78 -12.79 -5.85
CA SER A 66 1.49 -12.46 -6.45
C SER A 66 0.62 -11.60 -5.53
N LYS A 67 -0.36 -10.89 -6.13
CA LYS A 67 -1.40 -10.19 -5.37
C LYS A 67 -2.15 -11.13 -4.41
N GLN A 68 -2.43 -12.35 -4.85
CA GLN A 68 -3.12 -13.33 -4.03
C GLN A 68 -2.31 -13.78 -2.81
N ASP A 69 -0.99 -13.92 -2.95
CA ASP A 69 -0.12 -14.23 -1.80
C ASP A 69 -0.21 -13.13 -0.74
N VAL A 70 -0.18 -11.86 -1.19
CA VAL A 70 -0.34 -10.72 -0.26
C VAL A 70 -1.70 -10.73 0.40
N ILE A 71 -2.79 -10.95 -0.33
CA ILE A 71 -4.15 -11.05 0.23
C ILE A 71 -4.21 -12.16 1.30
N ASN A 72 -3.61 -13.31 1.03
CA ASN A 72 -3.58 -14.42 1.99
C ASN A 72 -2.82 -14.04 3.26
N VAL A 73 -1.67 -13.40 3.12
CA VAL A 73 -0.87 -12.87 4.25
C VAL A 73 -1.67 -11.85 5.05
N LEU A 74 -2.30 -10.88 4.38
CA LEU A 74 -3.08 -9.85 5.06
C LEU A 74 -4.26 -10.44 5.83
N ASN A 75 -4.95 -11.45 5.28
CA ASN A 75 -6.02 -12.15 5.98
C ASN A 75 -5.51 -12.88 7.23
N GLN A 76 -4.36 -13.55 7.14
CA GLN A 76 -3.75 -14.25 8.28
C GLN A 76 -3.29 -13.28 9.38
N LYS A 77 -2.87 -12.07 9.00
CA LYS A 77 -2.32 -11.06 9.93
C LYS A 77 -3.34 -10.04 10.40
N ASN A 78 -4.58 -10.11 9.91
CA ASN A 78 -5.62 -9.10 10.17
C ASN A 78 -5.86 -8.87 11.67
N GLU A 79 -6.07 -9.94 12.44
CA GLU A 79 -6.34 -9.83 13.88
C GLU A 79 -5.16 -9.24 14.64
N GLN A 80 -3.94 -9.70 14.31
CA GLN A 80 -2.71 -9.19 14.94
C GLN A 80 -2.47 -7.72 14.61
N LEU A 81 -2.68 -7.32 13.34
CA LEU A 81 -2.57 -5.93 12.93
C LEU A 81 -3.62 -5.05 13.60
N THR A 82 -4.86 -5.55 13.70
CA THR A 82 -5.95 -4.83 14.39
C THR A 82 -5.62 -4.60 15.85
N SER A 83 -5.15 -5.62 16.56
CA SER A 83 -4.73 -5.51 17.96
C SER A 83 -3.59 -4.51 18.13
N LEU A 84 -2.56 -4.61 17.29
CA LEU A 84 -1.41 -3.71 17.31
C LEU A 84 -1.80 -2.25 17.12
N ILE A 85 -2.69 -1.96 16.16
CA ILE A 85 -3.18 -0.60 15.93
C ILE A 85 -4.02 -0.11 17.11
N ASN A 86 -4.90 -0.93 17.66
CA ASN A 86 -5.76 -0.56 18.77
C ASN A 86 -4.94 -0.24 20.04
N GLU A 87 -3.95 -1.06 20.36
CA GLU A 87 -3.03 -0.81 21.48
C GLU A 87 -2.24 0.48 21.27
N TYR A 88 -1.79 0.71 20.03
CA TYR A 88 -1.08 1.94 19.69
C TYR A 88 -1.96 3.17 19.86
N LEU A 89 -3.20 3.15 19.35
CA LEU A 89 -4.19 4.23 19.51
C LEU A 89 -4.46 4.50 20.99
N LEU A 90 -4.70 3.45 21.78
CA LEU A 90 -4.91 3.56 23.23
C LEU A 90 -3.71 4.19 23.93
N SER A 91 -2.49 3.77 23.60
CA SER A 91 -1.25 4.31 24.18
C SER A 91 -1.05 5.81 23.89
N LYS A 92 -1.68 6.30 22.82
CA LYS A 92 -1.67 7.72 22.41
C LYS A 92 -2.87 8.51 22.96
N GLY A 93 -3.72 7.87 23.78
CA GLY A 93 -4.87 8.51 24.44
C GLY A 93 -6.13 8.59 23.57
N PHE A 94 -6.21 7.85 22.46
CA PHE A 94 -7.42 7.78 21.65
C PHE A 94 -8.41 6.75 22.22
N CYS A 95 -9.70 7.14 22.29
CA CYS A 95 -10.78 6.28 22.82
C CYS A 95 -11.49 5.47 21.73
N TYR A 96 -11.01 5.49 20.50
CA TYR A 96 -11.53 4.70 19.38
C TYR A 96 -10.48 3.70 18.91
N GLY A 97 -10.95 2.62 18.29
CA GLY A 97 -10.10 1.62 17.64
C GLY A 97 -10.11 1.73 16.12
N CYS A 98 -9.63 0.69 15.46
CA CYS A 98 -9.66 0.56 14.01
C CYS A 98 -10.55 -0.61 13.56
N ASN A 99 -11.00 -0.52 12.31
CA ASN A 99 -11.62 -1.62 11.58
C ASN A 99 -10.81 -1.86 10.31
N ILE A 100 -10.43 -3.13 10.08
CA ILE A 100 -9.61 -3.54 8.93
C ILE A 100 -10.42 -4.50 8.07
N SER A 101 -10.42 -4.26 6.77
CA SER A 101 -11.06 -5.13 5.78
C SER A 101 -10.27 -5.17 4.48
N ILE A 102 -10.47 -6.23 3.68
CA ILE A 102 -9.97 -6.32 2.31
C ILE A 102 -11.18 -6.36 1.41
N ASN A 103 -11.37 -5.32 0.62
CA ASN A 103 -12.53 -5.17 -0.26
C ASN A 103 -12.13 -4.51 -1.57
N ASN A 104 -13.02 -4.63 -2.56
CA ASN A 104 -12.93 -3.86 -3.80
C ASN A 104 -13.51 -2.47 -3.56
N GLU A 105 -12.73 -1.41 -3.81
CA GLU A 105 -13.11 -0.02 -3.52
C GLU A 105 -12.66 0.94 -4.61
N PHE A 106 -13.42 2.02 -4.81
CA PHE A 106 -13.08 3.07 -5.76
C PHE A 106 -11.93 3.94 -5.26
N PHE A 107 -10.91 4.10 -6.09
CA PHE A 107 -9.76 4.96 -5.85
C PHE A 107 -9.68 6.06 -6.91
N PRO A 108 -9.38 7.30 -6.52
CA PRO A 108 -9.07 8.37 -7.47
C PRO A 108 -7.71 8.11 -8.15
N THR A 109 -7.46 8.79 -9.27
CA THR A 109 -6.14 8.79 -9.91
C THR A 109 -5.06 9.24 -8.94
N ARG A 110 -3.98 8.48 -8.82
CA ARG A 110 -2.83 8.78 -7.96
C ARG A 110 -1.53 8.46 -8.68
N THR A 111 -0.54 9.34 -8.53
CA THR A 111 0.82 9.17 -9.06
C THR A 111 1.79 8.90 -7.92
N TYR A 112 2.65 7.91 -8.10
CA TYR A 112 3.67 7.46 -7.16
C TYR A 112 5.00 7.38 -7.90
N GLY A 113 5.81 8.44 -7.87
CA GLY A 113 6.98 8.55 -8.73
C GLY A 113 6.56 8.49 -10.21
N ASP A 114 7.07 7.51 -10.95
CA ASP A 114 6.76 7.32 -12.37
C ASP A 114 5.48 6.49 -12.62
N LEU A 115 4.91 5.88 -11.58
CA LEU A 115 3.70 5.07 -11.67
C LEU A 115 2.46 5.93 -11.45
N THR A 116 1.59 6.01 -12.48
CA THR A 116 0.27 6.62 -12.36
C THR A 116 -0.81 5.55 -12.46
N LEU A 117 -1.57 5.37 -11.38
CA LEU A 117 -2.76 4.53 -11.34
C LEU A 117 -4.00 5.41 -11.58
N LYS A 118 -4.75 5.08 -12.62
CA LYS A 118 -5.98 5.79 -12.98
C LYS A 118 -7.07 5.53 -11.93
N GLN A 119 -8.06 6.42 -11.88
CA GLN A 119 -9.25 6.19 -11.07
C GLN A 119 -9.97 4.93 -11.55
N ASP A 120 -10.24 4.04 -10.62
CA ASP A 120 -10.96 2.80 -10.86
C ASP A 120 -11.26 2.08 -9.53
N TYR A 121 -11.93 0.93 -9.62
CA TYR A 121 -12.08 0.00 -8.51
C TYR A 121 -10.83 -0.89 -8.39
N TYR A 122 -10.32 -1.02 -7.18
CA TYR A 122 -9.16 -1.85 -6.86
C TYR A 122 -9.44 -2.69 -5.62
N ASP A 123 -8.91 -3.89 -5.61
CA ASP A 123 -8.80 -4.62 -4.35
C ASP A 123 -7.85 -3.86 -3.43
N ALA A 124 -8.27 -3.69 -2.18
CA ALA A 124 -7.54 -2.86 -1.24
C ALA A 124 -7.64 -3.36 0.21
N LEU A 125 -6.54 -3.18 0.94
CA LEU A 125 -6.54 -3.18 2.40
C LEU A 125 -7.10 -1.84 2.87
N ILE A 126 -8.22 -1.88 3.58
CA ILE A 126 -8.93 -0.69 4.08
C ILE A 126 -8.80 -0.66 5.59
N ILE A 127 -8.27 0.43 6.13
CA ILE A 127 -8.11 0.65 7.58
C ILE A 127 -8.86 1.92 7.94
N ASN A 128 -9.97 1.76 8.66
CA ASN A 128 -10.76 2.87 9.18
C ASN A 128 -10.40 3.12 10.64
N LEU A 129 -9.91 4.30 10.97
CA LEU A 129 -9.65 4.73 12.35
C LEU A 129 -10.93 5.41 12.88
N GLY A 130 -11.47 4.89 13.99
CA GLY A 130 -12.71 5.37 14.55
C GLY A 130 -13.85 5.39 13.54
N SER A 131 -14.42 6.56 13.27
CA SER A 131 -15.54 6.73 12.33
C SER A 131 -15.12 6.65 10.84
N GLY A 132 -13.83 6.77 10.52
CA GLY A 132 -13.32 6.78 9.16
C GLY A 132 -13.81 7.95 8.29
N LYS A 133 -14.21 9.06 8.89
CA LYS A 133 -14.79 10.23 8.18
C LYS A 133 -13.78 11.32 7.85
N GLY A 134 -12.55 11.19 8.30
CA GLY A 134 -11.49 12.15 8.01
C GLY A 134 -10.80 11.89 6.68
N ASP A 135 -9.84 12.76 6.35
CA ASP A 135 -9.05 12.67 5.12
C ASP A 135 -8.26 11.39 5.02
N ASN A 136 -8.07 10.96 3.80
CA ASN A 136 -7.55 9.67 3.41
C ASN A 136 -6.04 9.68 3.15
N TRP A 137 -5.41 8.53 3.34
CA TRP A 137 -4.11 8.22 2.79
C TRP A 137 -4.21 6.97 1.91
N TRP A 138 -3.58 7.01 0.72
CA TRP A 138 -3.61 5.92 -0.25
C TRP A 138 -2.21 5.52 -0.69
N CYS A 139 -1.98 4.22 -0.84
CA CYS A 139 -0.78 3.69 -1.48
C CYS A 139 -1.03 2.34 -2.17
N VAL A 140 0.06 1.64 -2.51
CA VAL A 140 0.06 0.32 -3.15
C VAL A 140 0.83 -0.66 -2.26
N VAL A 141 0.17 -1.78 -1.93
CA VAL A 141 0.77 -2.89 -1.17
C VAL A 141 1.44 -3.88 -2.11
N TYR A 142 0.81 -4.17 -3.25
CA TYR A 142 1.37 -5.05 -4.27
C TYR A 142 1.23 -4.43 -5.69
N PRO A 143 2.32 -4.38 -6.46
CA PRO A 143 3.72 -4.60 -6.06
C PRO A 143 4.11 -3.71 -4.87
N ALA A 144 5.07 -4.14 -4.05
CA ALA A 144 5.42 -3.50 -2.78
C ALA A 144 6.05 -2.10 -2.98
N LEU A 145 5.22 -1.11 -3.31
CA LEU A 145 5.68 0.26 -3.58
C LEU A 145 5.96 1.02 -2.26
N CYS A 146 5.03 0.97 -1.32
CA CYS A 146 5.14 1.65 -0.02
C CYS A 146 5.63 0.74 1.11
N PHE A 147 5.85 -0.53 0.81
CA PHE A 147 6.24 -1.57 1.76
C PHE A 147 7.64 -2.12 1.45
N ASN A 148 8.52 -1.30 0.88
CA ASN A 148 9.88 -1.70 0.55
C ASN A 148 10.82 -1.32 1.70
N ASN A 149 11.52 -2.33 2.25
CA ASN A 149 12.39 -2.21 3.44
C ASN A 149 13.63 -1.30 3.26
N ASN A 150 13.83 -0.68 2.08
CA ASN A 150 15.01 0.15 1.81
C ASN A 150 14.96 1.55 2.44
N THR A 151 13.91 1.89 3.18
CA THR A 151 13.79 3.17 3.85
C THR A 151 13.42 2.97 5.32
N ASN A 152 14.37 2.64 6.20
CA ASN A 152 14.36 3.01 7.61
C ASN A 152 14.73 1.91 8.61
N VAL A 153 15.98 1.94 8.98
CA VAL A 153 16.55 1.28 10.18
C VAL A 153 15.96 1.84 11.51
N VAL A 154 15.33 3.03 11.46
CA VAL A 154 14.83 3.74 12.67
C VAL A 154 13.53 3.14 13.21
N TYR A 155 12.70 2.52 12.36
CA TYR A 155 11.40 2.00 12.78
C TYR A 155 11.45 0.64 13.48
N LYS A 156 12.43 -0.22 13.16
CA LYS A 156 12.59 -1.55 13.80
C LYS A 156 12.74 -1.50 15.33
N SER A 157 13.20 -0.39 15.89
CA SER A 157 13.37 -0.25 17.33
C SER A 157 12.05 0.01 18.08
N LYS A 158 11.08 0.68 17.46
CA LYS A 158 9.80 1.02 18.12
C LYS A 158 8.84 -0.16 18.23
N ILE A 159 8.74 -1.01 17.21
CA ILE A 159 7.91 -2.23 17.29
C ILE A 159 8.47 -3.20 18.34
N LYS A 160 9.80 -3.39 18.40
CA LYS A 160 10.40 -4.18 19.47
C LYS A 160 10.06 -3.67 20.86
N GLU A 161 9.99 -2.35 21.04
CA GLU A 161 9.63 -1.74 22.33
C GLU A 161 8.16 -1.95 22.68
N ILE A 162 7.24 -1.91 21.70
CA ILE A 162 5.81 -2.16 21.92
C ILE A 162 5.56 -3.63 22.22
N LEU A 163 6.13 -4.55 21.41
CA LEU A 163 5.96 -6.00 21.59
C LEU A 163 6.65 -6.55 22.85
N SER A 164 7.64 -5.85 23.40
CA SER A 164 8.29 -6.25 24.68
C SER A 164 7.51 -5.83 25.93
N LYS A 165 6.43 -5.04 25.78
CA LYS A 165 5.56 -4.56 26.88
C LYS A 165 4.22 -5.33 26.95
N ILE A 166 4.02 -6.29 26.01
CA ILE A 166 2.91 -7.24 25.99
C ILE A 166 3.40 -8.59 26.51
#